data_60440243f1b8df39b02182fcbae1b514
#
_entry.id   60440243f1b8df39b02182fcbae1b514
#
_cell.length_a   1.000
_cell.length_b   1.000
_cell.length_c   1.000
_cell.angle_alpha   90.00
_cell.angle_beta   90.00
_cell.angle_gamma   90.00
#
_symmetry.space_group_name_H-M   'P 1'
#
loop_
_entity.id
_entity.type
_entity.pdbx_description
1 polymer ?
#
loop_
_entity_poly.entity_id
_entity_poly.type
_entity_poly.pdbx_seq_one_letter_code
_entity_poly.pdbx_strand_id
1 'polypeptide(L)'
;MFCRKLSPWRCLGRWVSATGMRESRASSSGCRLDLAGIYPPISTPFNPGGEVDYQKLESNVHKWSQIPFRGLVVQGSNGEFVYLSGQERVEVVRRVRQVLPQEMLLVAGSGCESTEATVTMTQRMADAGTSAVLVITPCYYRGRMNSAAFIHHYTRVADASPVPVVLYSVPGNTALELPVDAIVTLAQHPNIVGLKDSGNDVTRMALIVHKTREQDFQLLAGSAGYLLAAYSIGAVGGVCALANVLGQPLCNLEKLCLTGQWKDAQELQYRLIEPNAAITRKFGIAALKEAMEWFGYYGGSCRTPLLPLTEAERGELRNDFTSNGWL
;
A
#
# COMPACT_ATOMS: atom_id res chain seq x y z
N MET A 1 35.80 -11.72 57.98
CA MET A 1 36.23 -13.07 57.71
C MET A 1 35.29 -13.70 56.69
N PHE A 2 35.83 -14.21 55.60
CA PHE A 2 35.17 -14.84 54.45
C PHE A 2 34.39 -13.94 53.44
N CYS A 3 35.18 -13.43 52.54
CA CYS A 3 34.79 -12.97 51.21
C CYS A 3 34.49 -14.19 50.32
N ARG A 4 33.29 -14.30 49.69
CA ARG A 4 33.06 -15.23 48.60
C ARG A 4 32.83 -14.42 47.33
N LYS A 5 33.80 -14.55 46.42
CA LYS A 5 33.74 -14.06 45.02
C LYS A 5 32.66 -14.87 44.28
N LEU A 6 31.72 -14.17 43.62
CA LEU A 6 30.83 -14.74 42.61
C LEU A 6 31.40 -14.45 41.24
N SER A 7 31.63 -15.51 40.48
CA SER A 7 32.14 -15.52 39.10
C SER A 7 31.09 -15.04 38.09
N PRO A 8 31.51 -14.45 36.95
CA PRO A 8 30.57 -13.97 35.93
C PRO A 8 30.07 -15.14 35.06
N TRP A 9 28.79 -15.23 34.89
CA TRP A 9 28.13 -16.17 34.01
C TRP A 9 28.44 -15.84 32.54
N ARG A 10 29.18 -16.75 31.89
CA ARG A 10 29.29 -16.80 30.44
C ARG A 10 28.03 -17.51 29.88
N CYS A 11 27.07 -16.78 29.36
CA CYS A 11 26.07 -17.34 28.47
C CYS A 11 26.53 -17.19 27.01
N LEU A 12 27.16 -18.24 26.51
CA LEU A 12 27.33 -18.46 25.07
C LEU A 12 26.01 -18.99 24.52
N GLY A 13 25.13 -18.08 24.13
CA GLY A 13 23.95 -18.39 23.33
C GLY A 13 24.38 -18.60 21.88
N ARG A 14 24.33 -19.83 21.40
CA ARG A 14 24.37 -20.15 19.97
C ARG A 14 23.20 -19.48 19.26
N TRP A 15 23.47 -18.49 18.45
CA TRP A 15 22.54 -18.03 17.45
C TRP A 15 22.46 -19.06 16.34
N VAL A 16 21.34 -19.77 16.27
CA VAL A 16 21.01 -20.64 15.14
C VAL A 16 20.65 -19.72 13.98
N SER A 17 21.44 -19.74 12.92
CA SER A 17 21.13 -19.08 11.67
C SER A 17 19.92 -19.78 11.06
N ALA A 18 18.76 -19.13 11.14
CA ALA A 18 17.57 -19.57 10.43
C ALA A 18 17.64 -19.08 8.97
N THR A 19 18.51 -19.69 8.17
CA THR A 19 18.36 -19.72 6.72
C THR A 19 17.32 -20.79 6.38
N GLY A 20 16.06 -20.49 6.71
CA GLY A 20 14.92 -21.25 6.24
C GLY A 20 14.59 -20.80 4.81
N MET A 21 15.22 -21.41 3.81
CA MET A 21 14.64 -21.43 2.46
C MET A 21 13.21 -21.97 2.59
N ARG A 22 12.24 -21.16 2.18
CA ARG A 22 10.86 -21.61 1.98
C ARG A 22 10.89 -22.67 0.89
N GLU A 23 10.90 -23.94 1.29
CA GLU A 23 10.61 -25.03 0.36
C GLU A 23 9.19 -24.82 -0.16
N SER A 24 9.08 -24.61 -1.46
CA SER A 24 7.81 -24.54 -2.19
C SER A 24 7.13 -25.91 -2.07
N ARG A 25 6.17 -26.04 -1.16
CA ARG A 25 5.21 -27.14 -1.22
C ARG A 25 4.33 -26.91 -2.43
N ALA A 26 4.60 -27.64 -3.50
CA ALA A 26 3.73 -27.78 -4.63
C ALA A 26 2.44 -28.51 -4.18
N SER A 27 1.41 -27.76 -3.79
CA SER A 27 0.03 -28.23 -3.79
C SER A 27 -0.54 -27.89 -5.16
N SER A 28 -1.23 -28.83 -5.77
CA SER A 28 -1.90 -28.74 -7.07
C SER A 28 -3.17 -27.88 -7.03
N SER A 29 -3.03 -26.62 -6.61
CA SER A 29 -4.00 -25.54 -6.79
C SER A 29 -3.23 -24.37 -7.38
N GLY A 30 -3.76 -23.73 -8.43
CA GLY A 30 -3.10 -22.66 -9.17
C GLY A 30 -2.40 -21.67 -8.26
N CYS A 31 -1.15 -21.33 -8.58
CA CYS A 31 -0.30 -20.44 -7.79
C CYS A 31 -1.06 -19.12 -7.53
N ARG A 32 -1.33 -18.81 -6.27
CA ARG A 32 -1.92 -17.50 -5.90
C ARG A 32 -0.98 -16.38 -6.32
N LEU A 33 -1.58 -15.22 -6.65
CA LEU A 33 -0.81 -14.04 -7.05
C LEU A 33 0.15 -13.61 -5.94
N ASP A 34 1.45 -13.57 -6.26
CA ASP A 34 2.48 -13.04 -5.37
C ASP A 34 2.47 -11.51 -5.38
N LEU A 35 2.18 -10.92 -4.21
CA LEU A 35 2.11 -9.47 -3.99
C LEU A 35 3.41 -8.88 -3.39
N ALA A 36 4.46 -9.69 -3.16
CA ALA A 36 5.68 -9.19 -2.53
C ALA A 36 6.30 -8.06 -3.34
N GLY A 37 6.64 -6.95 -2.67
CA GLY A 37 7.29 -5.81 -3.28
C GLY A 37 6.70 -4.44 -2.93
N ILE A 38 7.25 -3.40 -3.55
CA ILE A 38 6.84 -2.01 -3.36
C ILE A 38 5.93 -1.57 -4.50
N TYR A 39 4.88 -0.83 -4.14
CA TYR A 39 3.90 -0.25 -5.06
C TYR A 39 3.65 1.22 -4.72
N PRO A 40 3.87 2.17 -5.62
CA PRO A 40 3.30 3.50 -5.49
C PRO A 40 1.79 3.45 -5.73
N PRO A 41 0.96 3.96 -4.80
CA PRO A 41 -0.43 4.30 -5.10
C PRO A 41 -0.43 5.63 -5.85
N ILE A 42 -0.49 5.56 -7.20
CA ILE A 42 -0.25 6.73 -8.06
C ILE A 42 -1.35 7.76 -7.97
N SER A 43 -0.96 9.04 -8.11
CA SER A 43 -1.88 10.16 -8.21
C SER A 43 -2.54 10.19 -9.60
N THR A 44 -3.72 10.81 -9.68
CA THR A 44 -4.38 11.12 -10.96
C THR A 44 -4.06 12.57 -11.34
N PRO A 45 -3.36 12.81 -12.46
CA PRO A 45 -3.14 14.14 -12.99
C PRO A 45 -4.44 14.79 -13.48
N PHE A 46 -4.63 16.06 -13.16
CA PHE A 46 -5.72 16.87 -13.72
C PHE A 46 -5.15 18.08 -14.46
N ASN A 47 -5.79 18.45 -15.55
CA ASN A 47 -5.51 19.70 -16.24
C ASN A 47 -6.12 20.90 -15.47
N PRO A 48 -5.82 22.15 -15.84
CA PRO A 48 -6.39 23.32 -15.17
C PRO A 48 -7.93 23.40 -15.19
N GLY A 49 -8.58 22.71 -16.12
CA GLY A 49 -10.04 22.59 -16.22
C GLY A 49 -10.62 21.54 -15.27
N GLY A 50 -9.78 20.78 -14.56
CA GLY A 50 -10.21 19.71 -13.65
C GLY A 50 -10.51 18.38 -14.35
N GLU A 51 -10.22 18.24 -15.63
CA GLU A 51 -10.32 16.97 -16.36
C GLU A 51 -9.08 16.11 -16.16
N VAL A 52 -9.21 14.78 -16.27
CA VAL A 52 -8.06 13.87 -16.18
C VAL A 52 -7.10 14.10 -17.34
N ASP A 53 -5.84 14.42 -17.03
CA ASP A 53 -4.78 14.56 -18.03
C ASP A 53 -4.09 13.20 -18.27
N TYR A 54 -4.61 12.45 -19.24
CA TYR A 54 -4.11 11.12 -19.57
C TYR A 54 -2.68 11.15 -20.13
N GLN A 55 -2.27 12.19 -20.84
CA GLN A 55 -0.90 12.29 -21.38
C GLN A 55 0.12 12.45 -20.23
N LYS A 56 -0.19 13.26 -19.24
CA LYS A 56 0.64 13.41 -18.04
C LYS A 56 0.65 12.16 -17.20
N LEU A 57 -0.50 11.46 -17.10
CA LEU A 57 -0.57 10.16 -16.43
C LEU A 57 0.36 9.15 -17.09
N GLU A 58 0.27 8.97 -18.40
CA GLU A 58 1.11 8.05 -19.18
C GLU A 58 2.61 8.40 -19.04
N SER A 59 2.95 9.70 -19.11
CA SER A 59 4.33 10.17 -18.89
C SER A 59 4.86 9.82 -17.50
N ASN A 60 4.05 9.99 -16.45
CA ASN A 60 4.43 9.59 -15.10
C ASN A 60 4.60 8.07 -14.98
N VAL A 61 3.69 7.27 -15.58
CA VAL A 61 3.79 5.80 -15.58
C VAL A 61 5.09 5.32 -16.22
N HIS A 62 5.50 5.92 -17.35
CA HIS A 62 6.78 5.60 -17.98
C HIS A 62 7.98 5.85 -17.04
N LYS A 63 7.95 6.90 -16.23
CA LYS A 63 9.02 7.17 -15.26
C LYS A 63 9.00 6.17 -14.11
N TRP A 64 7.82 5.86 -13.54
CA TRP A 64 7.70 4.86 -12.49
C TRP A 64 8.07 3.45 -12.97
N SER A 65 7.83 3.11 -14.22
CA SER A 65 8.21 1.80 -14.77
C SER A 65 9.73 1.57 -14.88
N GLN A 66 10.54 2.61 -14.72
CA GLN A 66 12.01 2.49 -14.66
C GLN A 66 12.53 2.16 -13.25
N ILE A 67 11.67 2.21 -12.24
CA ILE A 67 11.99 1.86 -10.86
C ILE A 67 11.60 0.39 -10.65
N PRO A 68 12.37 -0.41 -9.88
CA PRO A 68 12.10 -1.83 -9.68
C PRO A 68 10.90 -2.09 -8.75
N PHE A 69 9.79 -1.43 -9.03
CA PHE A 69 8.52 -1.70 -8.37
C PHE A 69 7.97 -3.06 -8.77
N ARG A 70 7.27 -3.72 -7.86
CA ARG A 70 6.49 -4.91 -8.19
C ARG A 70 5.32 -4.58 -9.13
N GLY A 71 4.78 -3.39 -9.02
CA GLY A 71 3.67 -2.91 -9.80
C GLY A 71 3.20 -1.53 -9.37
N LEU A 72 2.06 -1.10 -9.89
CA LEU A 72 1.41 0.15 -9.53
C LEU A 72 0.04 -0.11 -8.92
N VAL A 73 -0.36 0.74 -7.96
CA VAL A 73 -1.74 0.78 -7.46
C VAL A 73 -2.42 2.02 -8.01
N VAL A 74 -3.50 1.85 -8.75
CA VAL A 74 -4.32 2.94 -9.29
C VAL A 74 -5.66 3.03 -8.55
N GLN A 75 -6.30 4.19 -8.57
CA GLN A 75 -7.61 4.39 -7.95
C GLN A 75 -7.63 4.07 -6.44
N GLY A 76 -6.49 4.22 -5.75
CA GLY A 76 -6.42 4.32 -4.30
C GLY A 76 -6.74 5.74 -3.82
N SER A 77 -6.60 6.02 -2.52
CA SER A 77 -6.83 7.35 -1.93
C SER A 77 -6.00 8.45 -2.62
N ASN A 78 -4.73 8.16 -2.94
CA ASN A 78 -3.86 9.12 -3.63
C ASN A 78 -4.26 9.39 -5.09
N GLY A 79 -5.03 8.50 -5.70
CA GLY A 79 -5.60 8.68 -7.02
C GLY A 79 -6.88 9.52 -7.04
N GLU A 80 -7.30 10.07 -5.90
CA GLU A 80 -8.51 10.88 -5.75
C GLU A 80 -9.77 10.18 -6.28
N PHE A 81 -9.85 8.85 -6.14
CA PHE A 81 -10.89 8.03 -6.77
C PHE A 81 -12.32 8.44 -6.41
N VAL A 82 -12.51 9.03 -5.22
CA VAL A 82 -13.80 9.51 -4.73
C VAL A 82 -14.32 10.73 -5.51
N TYR A 83 -13.43 11.42 -6.24
CA TYR A 83 -13.76 12.58 -7.09
C TYR A 83 -13.85 12.22 -8.57
N LEU A 84 -13.65 10.96 -8.93
CA LEU A 84 -13.72 10.48 -10.30
C LEU A 84 -15.08 9.81 -10.57
N SER A 85 -15.63 10.05 -11.73
CA SER A 85 -16.77 9.29 -12.24
C SER A 85 -16.39 7.82 -12.48
N GLY A 86 -17.35 6.92 -12.49
CA GLY A 86 -17.10 5.52 -12.78
C GLY A 86 -16.46 5.27 -14.15
N GLN A 87 -16.69 6.17 -15.12
CA GLN A 87 -16.03 6.12 -16.43
C GLN A 87 -14.57 6.53 -16.35
N GLU A 88 -14.27 7.66 -15.69
CA GLU A 88 -12.89 8.13 -15.49
C GLU A 88 -12.07 7.09 -14.73
N ARG A 89 -12.64 6.47 -13.68
CA ARG A 89 -11.96 5.41 -12.92
C ARG A 89 -11.49 4.27 -13.82
N VAL A 90 -12.34 3.75 -14.67
CA VAL A 90 -12.01 2.66 -15.61
C VAL A 90 -11.05 3.12 -16.70
N GLU A 91 -11.24 4.33 -17.24
CA GLU A 91 -10.36 4.85 -18.30
C GLU A 91 -8.93 5.07 -17.78
N VAL A 92 -8.74 5.59 -16.55
CA VAL A 92 -7.42 5.68 -15.91
C VAL A 92 -6.72 4.31 -15.86
N VAL A 93 -7.45 3.26 -15.44
CA VAL A 93 -6.89 1.90 -15.39
C VAL A 93 -6.49 1.42 -16.77
N ARG A 94 -7.34 1.59 -17.78
CA ARG A 94 -7.07 1.19 -19.16
C ARG A 94 -5.83 1.90 -19.73
N ARG A 95 -5.72 3.22 -19.51
CA ARG A 95 -4.55 4.00 -19.95
C ARG A 95 -3.27 3.58 -19.28
N VAL A 96 -3.31 3.33 -17.96
CA VAL A 96 -2.13 2.82 -17.24
C VAL A 96 -1.74 1.44 -17.77
N ARG A 97 -2.69 0.52 -17.99
CA ARG A 97 -2.37 -0.82 -18.51
C ARG A 97 -1.74 -0.78 -19.90
N GLN A 98 -2.12 0.14 -20.74
CA GLN A 98 -1.57 0.28 -22.10
C GLN A 98 -0.08 0.62 -22.13
N VAL A 99 0.41 1.36 -21.13
CA VAL A 99 1.80 1.84 -21.08
C VAL A 99 2.66 1.15 -20.01
N LEU A 100 2.05 0.48 -19.05
CA LEU A 100 2.77 -0.26 -18.02
C LEU A 100 3.30 -1.60 -18.59
N PRO A 101 4.58 -1.96 -18.38
CA PRO A 101 5.12 -3.27 -18.75
C PRO A 101 4.24 -4.44 -18.25
N GLN A 102 4.12 -5.51 -19.03
CA GLN A 102 3.21 -6.62 -18.72
C GLN A 102 3.62 -7.41 -17.48
N GLU A 103 4.91 -7.44 -17.16
CA GLU A 103 5.50 -8.09 -15.99
C GLU A 103 5.20 -7.34 -14.69
N MET A 104 4.86 -6.06 -14.78
CA MET A 104 4.48 -5.26 -13.62
C MET A 104 2.99 -5.44 -13.30
N LEU A 105 2.70 -5.71 -12.03
CA LEU A 105 1.32 -5.85 -11.57
C LEU A 105 0.59 -4.50 -11.61
N LEU A 106 -0.65 -4.53 -12.07
CA LEU A 106 -1.57 -3.40 -11.98
C LEU A 106 -2.67 -3.75 -11.00
N VAL A 107 -2.69 -3.08 -9.86
CA VAL A 107 -3.71 -3.26 -8.83
C VAL A 107 -4.65 -2.06 -8.85
N ALA A 108 -5.95 -2.27 -9.02
CA ALA A 108 -6.91 -1.18 -9.13
C ALA A 108 -7.87 -1.12 -7.94
N GLY A 109 -8.06 0.07 -7.38
CA GLY A 109 -9.11 0.35 -6.41
C GLY A 109 -10.48 0.22 -7.03
N SER A 110 -11.30 -0.76 -6.60
CA SER A 110 -12.66 -0.96 -7.11
C SER A 110 -13.76 -0.69 -6.07
N GLY A 111 -13.40 -0.44 -4.81
CA GLY A 111 -14.35 -0.23 -3.73
C GLY A 111 -15.36 0.89 -4.01
N CYS A 112 -16.61 0.64 -3.64
CA CYS A 112 -17.74 1.56 -3.61
C CYS A 112 -18.50 1.35 -2.29
N GLU A 113 -19.47 2.22 -1.97
CA GLU A 113 -20.24 2.11 -0.72
C GLU A 113 -21.23 0.94 -0.71
N SER A 114 -21.74 0.51 -1.86
CA SER A 114 -22.61 -0.67 -1.93
C SER A 114 -21.88 -1.90 -2.48
N THR A 115 -22.29 -3.08 -2.06
CA THR A 115 -21.73 -4.36 -2.54
C THR A 115 -21.90 -4.51 -4.04
N GLU A 116 -23.09 -4.25 -4.58
CA GLU A 116 -23.38 -4.38 -6.01
C GLU A 116 -22.58 -3.39 -6.88
N ALA A 117 -22.43 -2.15 -6.42
CA ALA A 117 -21.56 -1.19 -7.12
C ALA A 117 -20.10 -1.60 -7.08
N THR A 118 -19.63 -2.19 -5.97
CA THR A 118 -18.27 -2.73 -5.85
C THR A 118 -18.06 -3.92 -6.77
N VAL A 119 -19.00 -4.86 -6.85
CA VAL A 119 -18.97 -5.99 -7.79
C VAL A 119 -18.87 -5.49 -9.24
N THR A 120 -19.79 -4.59 -9.63
CA THR A 120 -19.79 -4.02 -10.99
C THR A 120 -18.47 -3.30 -11.31
N MET A 121 -17.97 -2.49 -10.38
CA MET A 121 -16.72 -1.78 -10.59
C MET A 121 -15.53 -2.75 -10.67
N THR A 122 -15.51 -3.80 -9.84
CA THR A 122 -14.48 -4.85 -9.85
C THR A 122 -14.42 -5.56 -11.21
N GLN A 123 -15.56 -5.93 -11.78
CA GLN A 123 -15.63 -6.54 -13.12
C GLN A 123 -15.09 -5.58 -14.19
N ARG A 124 -15.50 -4.31 -14.16
CA ARG A 124 -15.01 -3.29 -15.10
C ARG A 124 -13.50 -3.04 -14.98
N MET A 125 -12.94 -3.10 -13.76
CA MET A 125 -11.49 -2.99 -13.56
C MET A 125 -10.76 -4.23 -14.11
N ALA A 126 -11.31 -5.43 -13.92
CA ALA A 126 -10.77 -6.65 -14.49
C ALA A 126 -10.75 -6.59 -16.03
N ASP A 127 -11.85 -6.17 -16.65
CA ASP A 127 -11.96 -5.96 -18.11
C ASP A 127 -10.97 -4.91 -18.63
N ALA A 128 -10.60 -3.93 -17.80
CA ALA A 128 -9.58 -2.94 -18.12
C ALA A 128 -8.13 -3.46 -17.98
N GLY A 129 -7.94 -4.71 -17.55
CA GLY A 129 -6.66 -5.41 -17.54
C GLY A 129 -5.89 -5.33 -16.22
N THR A 130 -6.58 -5.24 -15.09
CA THR A 130 -5.91 -5.30 -13.78
C THR A 130 -5.46 -6.72 -13.41
N SER A 131 -4.36 -6.82 -12.67
CA SER A 131 -3.85 -8.08 -12.12
C SER A 131 -4.58 -8.48 -10.83
N ALA A 132 -5.06 -7.50 -10.08
CA ALA A 132 -5.84 -7.65 -8.85
C ALA A 132 -6.64 -6.38 -8.56
N VAL A 133 -7.62 -6.48 -7.66
CA VAL A 133 -8.37 -5.32 -7.18
C VAL A 133 -8.08 -5.06 -5.71
N LEU A 134 -8.06 -3.78 -5.34
CA LEU A 134 -7.93 -3.28 -3.97
C LEU A 134 -9.28 -2.74 -3.52
N VAL A 135 -9.91 -3.41 -2.55
CA VAL A 135 -11.27 -3.07 -2.11
C VAL A 135 -11.25 -2.44 -0.74
N ILE A 136 -11.55 -1.14 -0.69
CA ILE A 136 -11.67 -0.38 0.57
C ILE A 136 -12.96 -0.74 1.31
N THR A 137 -12.92 -0.66 2.64
CA THR A 137 -14.12 -0.84 3.48
C THR A 137 -15.20 0.20 3.14
N PRO A 138 -16.46 -0.20 2.89
CA PRO A 138 -17.57 0.75 2.84
C PRO A 138 -17.72 1.43 4.19
N CYS A 139 -17.96 2.75 4.22
CA CYS A 139 -17.80 3.51 5.46
C CYS A 139 -18.91 4.53 5.74
N TYR A 140 -19.82 4.76 4.83
CA TYR A 140 -20.86 5.79 5.04
C TYR A 140 -21.78 5.46 6.23
N TYR A 141 -22.29 4.21 6.32
CA TYR A 141 -23.14 3.75 7.41
C TYR A 141 -22.33 3.06 8.53
N ARG A 142 -21.34 3.75 9.08
CA ARG A 142 -20.35 3.22 10.06
C ARG A 142 -20.93 2.42 11.19
N GLY A 143 -22.02 2.87 11.79
CA GLY A 143 -22.65 2.22 12.94
C GLY A 143 -23.23 0.82 12.66
N ARG A 144 -23.29 0.41 11.39
CA ARG A 144 -23.75 -0.93 10.97
C ARG A 144 -22.67 -1.77 10.31
N MET A 145 -21.45 -1.23 10.13
CA MET A 145 -20.31 -1.93 9.54
C MET A 145 -19.55 -2.72 10.62
N ASN A 146 -20.10 -3.89 10.96
CA ASN A 146 -19.50 -4.87 11.87
C ASN A 146 -18.84 -6.02 11.09
N SER A 147 -18.20 -6.97 11.79
CA SER A 147 -17.53 -8.13 11.18
C SER A 147 -18.42 -8.89 10.21
N ALA A 148 -19.68 -9.16 10.59
CA ALA A 148 -20.62 -9.90 9.75
C ALA A 148 -20.93 -9.14 8.44
N ALA A 149 -21.13 -7.83 8.51
CA ALA A 149 -21.36 -6.99 7.33
C ALA A 149 -20.15 -7.00 6.38
N PHE A 150 -18.93 -6.86 6.93
CA PHE A 150 -17.71 -6.92 6.13
C PHE A 150 -17.48 -8.31 5.52
N ILE A 151 -17.65 -9.39 6.29
CA ILE A 151 -17.53 -10.76 5.76
C ILE A 151 -18.51 -10.95 4.60
N HIS A 152 -19.77 -10.59 4.77
CA HIS A 152 -20.76 -10.71 3.70
C HIS A 152 -20.37 -9.88 2.46
N HIS A 153 -20.00 -8.60 2.64
CA HIS A 153 -19.60 -7.70 1.56
C HIS A 153 -18.42 -8.27 0.75
N TYR A 154 -17.31 -8.57 1.43
CA TYR A 154 -16.09 -9.01 0.75
C TYR A 154 -16.22 -10.40 0.13
N THR A 155 -16.95 -11.32 0.76
CA THR A 155 -17.24 -12.62 0.16
C THR A 155 -18.00 -12.46 -1.16
N ARG A 156 -19.06 -11.64 -1.17
CA ARG A 156 -19.84 -11.38 -2.40
C ARG A 156 -18.98 -10.74 -3.50
N VAL A 157 -18.11 -9.81 -3.14
CA VAL A 157 -17.18 -9.18 -4.09
C VAL A 157 -16.17 -10.21 -4.63
N ALA A 158 -15.60 -11.02 -3.75
CA ALA A 158 -14.60 -12.02 -4.13
C ALA A 158 -15.16 -13.16 -4.96
N ASP A 159 -16.40 -13.61 -4.68
CA ASP A 159 -17.13 -14.61 -5.47
C ASP A 159 -17.36 -14.12 -6.92
N ALA A 160 -17.67 -12.84 -7.08
CA ALA A 160 -17.98 -12.26 -8.38
C ALA A 160 -16.75 -11.69 -9.12
N SER A 161 -15.60 -11.62 -8.47
CA SER A 161 -14.38 -11.01 -9.03
C SER A 161 -13.65 -11.98 -9.98
N PRO A 162 -13.41 -11.57 -11.25
CA PRO A 162 -12.58 -12.35 -12.19
C PRO A 162 -11.08 -12.38 -11.82
N VAL A 163 -10.65 -11.49 -10.91
CA VAL A 163 -9.26 -11.32 -10.51
C VAL A 163 -9.12 -11.36 -8.98
N PRO A 164 -7.92 -11.64 -8.43
CA PRO A 164 -7.70 -11.67 -6.99
C PRO A 164 -8.09 -10.36 -6.29
N VAL A 165 -8.62 -10.49 -5.08
CA VAL A 165 -9.07 -9.38 -4.23
C VAL A 165 -8.06 -9.15 -3.09
N VAL A 166 -7.65 -7.89 -2.91
CA VAL A 166 -6.87 -7.41 -1.76
C VAL A 166 -7.79 -6.54 -0.90
N LEU A 167 -7.95 -6.92 0.35
CA LEU A 167 -8.69 -6.11 1.33
C LEU A 167 -7.95 -4.80 1.60
N TYR A 168 -8.67 -3.71 1.87
CA TYR A 168 -8.04 -2.45 2.21
C TYR A 168 -8.66 -1.80 3.44
N SER A 169 -7.87 -1.76 4.54
CA SER A 169 -8.19 -1.05 5.78
C SER A 169 -7.42 0.26 5.84
N VAL A 170 -8.13 1.39 5.94
CA VAL A 170 -7.54 2.74 6.01
C VAL A 170 -8.33 3.62 6.99
N PRO A 171 -8.25 3.36 8.29
CA PRO A 171 -9.08 4.04 9.29
C PRO A 171 -8.91 5.56 9.31
N GLY A 172 -7.76 6.09 8.89
CA GLY A 172 -7.54 7.53 8.73
C GLY A 172 -8.49 8.22 7.75
N ASN A 173 -8.99 7.49 6.73
CA ASN A 173 -9.92 8.03 5.74
C ASN A 173 -11.35 7.57 5.96
N THR A 174 -11.56 6.32 6.40
CA THR A 174 -12.89 5.72 6.53
C THR A 174 -13.48 5.86 7.93
N ALA A 175 -12.64 6.22 8.93
CA ALA A 175 -12.97 6.16 10.36
C ALA A 175 -13.46 4.76 10.81
N LEU A 176 -13.10 3.71 10.04
CA LEU A 176 -13.39 2.31 10.31
C LEU A 176 -12.14 1.46 10.11
N GLU A 177 -11.90 0.58 11.05
CA GLU A 177 -10.88 -0.45 10.93
C GLU A 177 -11.54 -1.79 10.59
N LEU A 178 -10.99 -2.52 9.64
CA LEU A 178 -11.49 -3.86 9.30
C LEU A 178 -11.15 -4.82 10.46
N PRO A 179 -12.13 -5.43 11.15
CA PRO A 179 -11.88 -6.25 12.34
C PRO A 179 -11.00 -7.48 12.05
N VAL A 180 -10.13 -7.86 13.00
CA VAL A 180 -9.20 -8.99 12.83
C VAL A 180 -9.92 -10.31 12.60
N ASP A 181 -11.03 -10.56 13.29
CA ASP A 181 -11.87 -11.76 13.12
C ASP A 181 -12.46 -11.84 11.71
N ALA A 182 -12.91 -10.72 11.15
CA ALA A 182 -13.37 -10.65 9.77
C ALA A 182 -12.23 -10.95 8.78
N ILE A 183 -11.04 -10.37 8.99
CA ILE A 183 -9.88 -10.63 8.14
C ILE A 183 -9.50 -12.10 8.16
N VAL A 184 -9.43 -12.73 9.34
CA VAL A 184 -9.09 -14.15 9.49
C VAL A 184 -10.10 -15.07 8.78
N THR A 185 -11.39 -14.72 8.86
CA THR A 185 -12.44 -15.44 8.12
C THR A 185 -12.29 -15.26 6.61
N LEU A 186 -12.08 -14.02 6.16
CA LEU A 186 -11.93 -13.69 4.74
C LEU A 186 -10.64 -14.24 4.11
N ALA A 187 -9.57 -14.41 4.90
CA ALA A 187 -8.33 -15.01 4.44
C ALA A 187 -8.48 -16.47 3.97
N GLN A 188 -9.55 -17.14 4.38
CA GLN A 188 -9.86 -18.51 3.95
C GLN A 188 -10.49 -18.55 2.54
N HIS A 189 -10.96 -17.41 2.03
CA HIS A 189 -11.57 -17.34 0.71
C HIS A 189 -10.51 -17.49 -0.40
N PRO A 190 -10.71 -18.38 -1.40
CA PRO A 190 -9.67 -18.68 -2.40
C PRO A 190 -9.27 -17.47 -3.25
N ASN A 191 -10.17 -16.51 -3.47
CA ASN A 191 -9.92 -15.33 -4.29
C ASN A 191 -9.57 -14.06 -3.47
N ILE A 192 -9.42 -14.15 -2.14
CA ILE A 192 -8.91 -13.08 -1.28
C ILE A 192 -7.46 -13.40 -0.94
N VAL A 193 -6.52 -12.63 -1.49
CA VAL A 193 -5.08 -12.97 -1.48
C VAL A 193 -4.26 -12.15 -0.49
N GLY A 194 -4.84 -11.11 0.10
CA GLY A 194 -4.09 -10.28 1.05
C GLY A 194 -4.86 -9.08 1.58
N LEU A 195 -4.15 -8.32 2.39
CA LEU A 195 -4.61 -7.08 3.01
C LEU A 195 -3.57 -5.99 2.84
N LYS A 196 -3.99 -4.81 2.40
CA LYS A 196 -3.26 -3.56 2.63
C LYS A 196 -3.77 -2.93 3.92
N ASP A 197 -2.89 -2.75 4.90
CA ASP A 197 -3.22 -2.12 6.19
C ASP A 197 -2.54 -0.76 6.32
N SER A 198 -3.35 0.29 6.48
CA SER A 198 -2.92 1.68 6.69
C SER A 198 -3.26 2.20 8.10
N GLY A 199 -3.48 1.28 9.07
CA GLY A 199 -3.88 1.62 10.44
C GLY A 199 -2.73 2.04 11.36
N ASN A 200 -1.47 1.90 10.96
CA ASN A 200 -0.26 2.17 11.76
C ASN A 200 -0.08 1.29 13.02
N ASP A 201 -0.96 0.35 13.30
CA ASP A 201 -0.83 -0.58 14.43
C ASP A 201 -0.06 -1.84 14.00
N VAL A 202 1.26 -1.83 14.24
CA VAL A 202 2.16 -2.95 13.92
C VAL A 202 1.83 -4.19 14.76
N THR A 203 1.35 -4.03 16.00
CA THR A 203 0.93 -5.15 16.85
C THR A 203 -0.26 -5.88 16.23
N ARG A 204 -1.25 -5.13 15.76
CA ARG A 204 -2.39 -5.67 15.04
C ARG A 204 -1.97 -6.37 13.75
N MET A 205 -1.07 -5.77 12.98
CA MET A 205 -0.51 -6.38 11.77
C MET A 205 0.17 -7.72 12.07
N ALA A 206 0.99 -7.79 13.14
CA ALA A 206 1.64 -9.02 13.58
C ALA A 206 0.62 -10.10 13.96
N LEU A 207 -0.46 -9.72 14.65
CA LEU A 207 -1.54 -10.63 15.00
C LEU A 207 -2.25 -11.20 13.76
N ILE A 208 -2.49 -10.36 12.74
CA ILE A 208 -3.09 -10.79 11.47
C ILE A 208 -2.17 -11.79 10.77
N VAL A 209 -0.88 -11.47 10.61
CA VAL A 209 0.12 -12.37 10.01
C VAL A 209 0.16 -13.70 10.76
N HIS A 210 0.18 -13.67 12.08
CA HIS A 210 0.19 -14.88 12.90
C HIS A 210 -1.08 -15.73 12.70
N LYS A 211 -2.26 -15.11 12.68
CA LYS A 211 -3.54 -15.83 12.55
C LYS A 211 -3.83 -16.34 11.14
N THR A 212 -3.17 -15.77 10.12
CA THR A 212 -3.37 -16.15 8.71
C THR A 212 -2.18 -16.91 8.11
N ARG A 213 -1.24 -17.35 8.92
CA ARG A 213 0.01 -18.00 8.47
C ARG A 213 -0.19 -19.34 7.74
N GLU A 214 -1.31 -20.02 8.02
CA GLU A 214 -1.66 -21.30 7.37
C GLU A 214 -2.43 -21.08 6.06
N GLN A 215 -2.88 -19.86 5.81
CA GLN A 215 -3.48 -19.42 4.56
C GLN A 215 -2.42 -18.71 3.73
N ASP A 216 -2.50 -18.83 2.43
CA ASP A 216 -1.63 -18.08 1.51
C ASP A 216 -2.11 -16.62 1.40
N PHE A 217 -2.12 -15.91 2.56
CA PHE A 217 -2.63 -14.57 2.71
C PHE A 217 -1.49 -13.58 3.01
N GLN A 218 -1.43 -12.49 2.26
CA GLN A 218 -0.30 -11.59 2.23
C GLN A 218 -0.63 -10.22 2.83
N LEU A 219 0.20 -9.73 3.75
CA LEU A 219 0.06 -8.40 4.35
C LEU A 219 0.97 -7.39 3.62
N LEU A 220 0.39 -6.28 3.19
CA LEU A 220 1.08 -5.13 2.64
C LEU A 220 0.97 -3.92 3.59
N ALA A 221 2.11 -3.31 3.92
CA ALA A 221 2.14 -2.07 4.68
C ALA A 221 1.54 -0.91 3.87
N GLY A 222 0.62 -0.16 4.44
CA GLY A 222 -0.02 0.98 3.78
C GLY A 222 0.74 2.30 3.90
N SER A 223 1.94 2.29 4.48
CA SER A 223 2.74 3.51 4.67
C SER A 223 4.23 3.20 4.74
N ALA A 224 5.05 4.09 4.15
CA ALA A 224 6.50 4.05 4.27
C ALA A 224 7.01 4.37 5.68
N GLY A 225 6.21 5.03 6.50
CA GLY A 225 6.63 5.47 7.85
C GLY A 225 6.88 4.32 8.83
N TYR A 226 6.35 3.12 8.58
CA TYR A 226 6.56 1.92 9.40
C TYR A 226 6.95 0.69 8.59
N LEU A 227 7.47 0.89 7.38
CA LEU A 227 7.73 -0.20 6.43
C LEU A 227 8.73 -1.22 6.99
N LEU A 228 9.84 -0.76 7.61
CA LEU A 228 10.81 -1.61 8.28
C LEU A 228 10.16 -2.49 9.37
N ALA A 229 9.35 -1.86 10.24
CA ALA A 229 8.64 -2.57 11.30
C ALA A 229 7.65 -3.61 10.73
N ALA A 230 6.96 -3.27 9.64
CA ALA A 230 6.07 -4.18 8.95
C ALA A 230 6.82 -5.40 8.37
N TYR A 231 7.98 -5.22 7.75
CA TYR A 231 8.81 -6.34 7.30
C TYR A 231 9.26 -7.24 8.45
N SER A 232 9.62 -6.64 9.61
CA SER A 232 10.08 -7.42 10.77
C SER A 232 9.01 -8.36 11.34
N ILE A 233 7.73 -8.07 11.10
CA ILE A 233 6.59 -8.88 11.57
C ILE A 233 5.96 -9.73 10.47
N GLY A 234 6.56 -9.79 9.28
CA GLY A 234 6.15 -10.69 8.20
C GLY A 234 5.26 -10.06 7.11
N ALA A 235 5.16 -8.74 7.02
CA ALA A 235 4.63 -8.11 5.81
C ALA A 235 5.52 -8.46 4.60
N VAL A 236 4.90 -8.64 3.45
CA VAL A 236 5.61 -9.04 2.22
C VAL A 236 5.97 -7.86 1.31
N GLY A 237 5.45 -6.68 1.61
CA GLY A 237 5.66 -5.49 0.80
C GLY A 237 4.94 -4.27 1.33
N GLY A 238 4.87 -3.23 0.49
CA GLY A 238 4.20 -1.99 0.86
C GLY A 238 3.55 -1.25 -0.31
N VAL A 239 2.38 -0.67 -0.04
CA VAL A 239 1.69 0.27 -0.92
C VAL A 239 1.83 1.65 -0.31
N CYS A 240 2.89 2.37 -0.68
CA CYS A 240 3.37 3.55 0.02
C CYS A 240 3.26 4.82 -0.82
N ALA A 241 2.56 5.84 -0.32
CA ALA A 241 2.42 7.14 -0.99
C ALA A 241 3.77 7.75 -1.37
N LEU A 242 4.77 7.64 -0.47
CA LEU A 242 6.11 8.17 -0.66
C LEU A 242 6.84 7.53 -1.86
N ALA A 243 6.43 6.34 -2.31
CA ALA A 243 6.99 5.69 -3.48
C ALA A 243 6.76 6.47 -4.78
N ASN A 244 5.77 7.37 -4.82
CA ASN A 244 5.56 8.25 -5.98
C ASN A 244 6.74 9.19 -6.25
N VAL A 245 7.51 9.54 -5.21
CA VAL A 245 8.63 10.51 -5.30
C VAL A 245 9.97 9.90 -4.86
N LEU A 246 9.98 9.02 -3.86
CA LEU A 246 11.17 8.34 -3.34
C LEU A 246 11.11 6.81 -3.60
N GLY A 247 10.75 6.43 -4.82
CA GLY A 247 10.54 5.02 -5.18
C GLY A 247 11.80 4.16 -5.02
N GLN A 248 12.93 4.59 -5.56
CA GLN A 248 14.19 3.84 -5.44
C GLN A 248 14.64 3.69 -3.97
N PRO A 249 14.59 4.74 -3.12
CA PRO A 249 14.84 4.59 -1.68
C PRO A 249 13.95 3.54 -0.99
N LEU A 250 12.66 3.46 -1.34
CA LEU A 250 11.77 2.45 -0.76
C LEU A 250 12.11 1.02 -1.22
N CYS A 251 12.46 0.82 -2.48
CA CYS A 251 12.94 -0.48 -2.98
C CYS A 251 14.29 -0.85 -2.33
N ASN A 252 15.14 0.13 -2.05
CA ASN A 252 16.39 -0.11 -1.31
C ASN A 252 16.09 -0.52 0.15
N LEU A 253 15.14 0.14 0.82
CA LEU A 253 14.71 -0.24 2.17
C LEU A 253 14.17 -1.68 2.20
N GLU A 254 13.31 -2.04 1.26
CA GLU A 254 12.85 -3.43 1.09
C GLU A 254 14.03 -4.40 0.97
N LYS A 255 14.97 -4.14 0.07
CA LYS A 255 16.15 -4.97 -0.15
C LYS A 255 16.96 -5.15 1.15
N LEU A 256 17.19 -4.07 1.90
CA LEU A 256 17.90 -4.11 3.18
C LEU A 256 17.16 -4.99 4.20
N CYS A 257 15.83 -4.88 4.28
CA CYS A 257 15.02 -5.73 5.15
C CYS A 257 15.12 -7.21 4.75
N LEU A 258 14.95 -7.52 3.46
CA LEU A 258 14.99 -8.89 2.95
C LEU A 258 16.36 -9.56 3.08
N THR A 259 17.44 -8.78 3.08
CA THR A 259 18.81 -9.27 3.25
C THR A 259 19.32 -9.22 4.70
N GLY A 260 18.46 -8.83 5.66
CA GLY A 260 18.80 -8.78 7.09
C GLY A 260 19.77 -7.66 7.48
N GLN A 261 19.92 -6.64 6.65
CA GLN A 261 20.78 -5.47 6.91
C GLN A 261 20.02 -4.43 7.76
N TRP A 262 19.60 -4.86 8.95
CA TRP A 262 18.66 -4.12 9.80
C TRP A 262 19.17 -2.75 10.23
N LYS A 263 20.48 -2.58 10.46
CA LYS A 263 21.07 -1.30 10.87
C LYS A 263 20.96 -0.26 9.74
N ASP A 264 21.33 -0.65 8.52
CA ASP A 264 21.26 0.24 7.36
C ASP A 264 19.81 0.53 6.98
N ALA A 265 18.93 -0.46 7.12
CA ALA A 265 17.49 -0.31 6.94
C ALA A 265 16.91 0.70 7.95
N GLN A 266 17.37 0.70 9.20
CA GLN A 266 16.93 1.62 10.25
C GLN A 266 17.34 3.06 9.93
N GLU A 267 18.59 3.29 9.51
CA GLU A 267 19.07 4.63 9.13
C GLU A 267 18.28 5.18 7.92
N LEU A 268 18.00 4.33 6.93
CA LEU A 268 17.17 4.72 5.79
C LEU A 268 15.73 4.98 6.21
N GLN A 269 15.14 4.12 7.07
CA GLN A 269 13.77 4.29 7.56
C GLN A 269 13.58 5.63 8.28
N TYR A 270 14.53 6.06 9.12
CA TYR A 270 14.42 7.33 9.85
C TYR A 270 14.25 8.51 8.92
N ARG A 271 15.02 8.57 7.84
CA ARG A 271 14.96 9.62 6.84
C ARG A 271 13.66 9.66 6.00
N LEU A 272 12.87 8.58 6.03
CA LEU A 272 11.61 8.49 5.29
C LEU A 272 10.39 8.91 6.14
N ILE A 273 10.52 9.03 7.46
CA ILE A 273 9.38 9.23 8.37
C ILE A 273 8.73 10.60 8.16
N GLU A 274 9.51 11.69 8.25
CA GLU A 274 8.95 13.04 8.11
C GLU A 274 8.44 13.34 6.70
N PRO A 275 9.17 13.04 5.59
CA PRO A 275 8.64 13.18 4.25
C PRO A 275 7.36 12.38 4.01
N ASN A 276 7.28 11.14 4.54
CA ASN A 276 6.07 10.34 4.44
C ASN A 276 4.90 10.97 5.21
N ALA A 277 5.15 11.47 6.43
CA ALA A 277 4.12 12.13 7.22
C ALA A 277 3.60 13.40 6.54
N ALA A 278 4.49 14.17 5.92
CA ALA A 278 4.16 15.41 5.22
C ALA A 278 3.17 15.18 4.07
N ILE A 279 3.44 14.22 3.21
CA ILE A 279 2.60 13.93 2.02
C ILE A 279 1.39 13.02 2.33
N THR A 280 1.21 12.59 3.56
CA THR A 280 0.08 11.74 3.94
C THR A 280 -0.81 12.40 4.99
N ARG A 281 -0.38 12.41 6.26
CA ARG A 281 -1.21 12.84 7.39
C ARG A 281 -1.23 14.35 7.61
N LYS A 282 -0.12 15.04 7.28
CA LYS A 282 0.05 16.48 7.58
C LYS A 282 -0.65 17.33 6.53
N PHE A 283 -0.30 17.16 5.24
CA PHE A 283 -0.81 18.00 4.14
C PHE A 283 -1.51 17.18 3.03
N GLY A 284 -1.45 15.84 3.08
CA GLY A 284 -2.20 14.96 2.20
C GLY A 284 -1.81 15.01 0.72
N ILE A 285 -2.81 14.83 -0.15
CA ILE A 285 -2.60 14.66 -1.59
C ILE A 285 -2.03 15.91 -2.26
N ALA A 286 -2.40 17.11 -1.80
CA ALA A 286 -1.86 18.35 -2.33
C ALA A 286 -0.34 18.43 -2.15
N ALA A 287 0.17 17.97 -0.99
CA ALA A 287 1.60 17.89 -0.73
C ALA A 287 2.29 16.79 -1.55
N LEU A 288 1.62 15.66 -1.77
CA LEU A 288 2.15 14.64 -2.65
C LEU A 288 2.36 15.18 -4.07
N LYS A 289 1.36 15.87 -4.62
CA LYS A 289 1.42 16.44 -5.96
C LYS A 289 2.47 17.56 -6.06
N GLU A 290 2.59 18.42 -5.05
CA GLU A 290 3.66 19.43 -4.99
C GLU A 290 5.05 18.76 -4.97
N ALA A 291 5.25 17.74 -4.13
CA ALA A 291 6.51 17.01 -4.08
C ALA A 291 6.81 16.30 -5.42
N MET A 292 5.81 15.78 -6.12
CA MET A 292 5.99 15.16 -7.43
C MET A 292 6.67 16.10 -8.44
N GLU A 293 6.32 17.40 -8.44
CA GLU A 293 6.97 18.40 -9.31
C GLU A 293 8.47 18.51 -9.00
N TRP A 294 8.86 18.50 -7.73
CA TRP A 294 10.27 18.58 -7.33
C TRP A 294 11.10 17.37 -7.79
N PHE A 295 10.47 16.21 -7.90
CA PHE A 295 11.12 14.97 -8.35
C PHE A 295 10.90 14.68 -9.84
N GLY A 296 10.41 15.66 -10.61
CA GLY A 296 10.30 15.59 -12.05
C GLY A 296 9.11 14.80 -12.57
N TYR A 297 8.10 14.54 -11.73
CA TYR A 297 6.80 14.02 -12.13
C TYR A 297 5.80 15.17 -12.29
N TYR A 298 4.77 14.94 -13.07
CA TYR A 298 3.65 15.89 -13.10
C TYR A 298 2.70 15.60 -11.92
N GLY A 299 2.58 16.52 -10.99
CA GLY A 299 1.62 16.48 -9.90
C GLY A 299 0.31 17.17 -10.28
N GLY A 300 0.41 18.41 -10.73
CA GLY A 300 -0.74 19.26 -11.05
C GLY A 300 -1.61 19.61 -9.84
N SER A 301 -2.79 20.14 -10.08
CA SER A 301 -3.74 20.47 -9.03
C SER A 301 -4.52 19.24 -8.58
N CYS A 302 -4.99 19.25 -7.32
CA CYS A 302 -6.05 18.33 -6.88
C CYS A 302 -7.38 18.73 -7.50
N ARG A 303 -8.31 17.76 -7.59
CA ARG A 303 -9.71 18.08 -7.93
C ARG A 303 -10.42 18.68 -6.72
N THR A 304 -11.24 19.70 -6.94
CA THR A 304 -12.06 20.30 -5.87
C THR A 304 -12.96 19.26 -5.20
N PRO A 305 -13.17 19.36 -3.86
CA PRO A 305 -12.92 20.51 -2.98
C PRO A 305 -11.52 20.59 -2.34
N LEU A 306 -10.58 19.75 -2.74
CA LEU A 306 -9.21 19.86 -2.22
C LEU A 306 -8.54 21.14 -2.74
N LEU A 307 -7.99 21.92 -1.81
CA LEU A 307 -7.31 23.16 -2.11
C LEU A 307 -5.80 22.94 -2.28
N PRO A 308 -5.10 23.80 -3.02
CA PRO A 308 -3.66 23.80 -3.08
C PRO A 308 -3.05 24.16 -1.72
N LEU A 309 -1.77 23.82 -1.51
CA LEU A 309 -1.02 24.23 -0.34
C LEU A 309 -0.90 25.77 -0.27
N THR A 310 -0.95 26.29 0.95
CA THR A 310 -0.49 27.64 1.25
C THR A 310 1.03 27.75 1.14
N GLU A 311 1.59 28.96 1.02
CA GLU A 311 3.03 29.15 0.97
C GLU A 311 3.74 28.65 2.25
N ALA A 312 3.09 28.80 3.42
CA ALA A 312 3.61 28.29 4.68
C ALA A 312 3.70 26.76 4.68
N GLU A 313 2.63 26.07 4.26
CA GLU A 313 2.60 24.61 4.16
C GLU A 313 3.61 24.08 3.13
N ARG A 314 3.78 24.78 2.01
CA ARG A 314 4.80 24.47 1.00
C ARG A 314 6.21 24.60 1.58
N GLY A 315 6.46 25.64 2.38
CA GLY A 315 7.72 25.84 3.07
C GLY A 315 8.02 24.73 4.08
N GLU A 316 7.03 24.34 4.89
CA GLU A 316 7.17 23.23 5.83
C GLU A 316 7.38 21.88 5.12
N LEU A 317 6.61 21.60 4.08
CA LEU A 317 6.78 20.40 3.26
C LEU A 317 8.20 20.31 2.69
N ARG A 318 8.72 21.41 2.14
CA ARG A 318 10.07 21.46 1.61
C ARG A 318 11.13 21.22 2.68
N ASN A 319 10.94 21.79 3.87
CA ASN A 319 11.82 21.57 5.01
C ASN A 319 11.83 20.10 5.44
N ASP A 320 10.68 19.42 5.50
CA ASP A 320 10.58 18.00 5.86
C ASP A 320 11.37 17.10 4.88
N PHE A 321 11.46 17.47 3.59
CA PHE A 321 12.31 16.77 2.62
C PHE A 321 13.78 17.14 2.72
N THR A 322 14.10 18.46 2.86
CA THR A 322 15.49 18.96 2.88
C THR A 322 16.25 18.51 4.14
N SER A 323 15.61 18.59 5.31
CA SER A 323 16.23 18.18 6.60
C SER A 323 16.55 16.69 6.66
N ASN A 324 15.89 15.88 5.84
CA ASN A 324 16.14 14.44 5.70
C ASN A 324 17.05 14.10 4.49
N GLY A 325 17.60 15.12 3.81
CA GLY A 325 18.57 14.98 2.72
C GLY A 325 17.97 14.41 1.42
N TRP A 326 16.73 14.79 1.10
CA TRP A 326 16.07 14.40 -0.15
C TRP A 326 15.98 15.54 -1.18
N LEU A 327 16.18 16.79 -0.74
CA LEU A 327 16.24 18.00 -1.57
C LEU A 327 17.49 18.81 -1.24
#